data_d39e0e59d575cd68fe438bf6a89a44ea
#
_entry.id   d39e0e59d575cd68fe438bf6a89a44ea
#
_cell.length_a   1.000
_cell.length_b   1.000
_cell.length_c   1.000
_cell.angle_alpha   90.00
_cell.angle_beta   90.00
_cell.angle_gamma   90.00
#
_symmetry.space_group_name_H-M   'P 1'
#
loop_
_entity.id
_entity.type
_entity.pdbx_description
1 polymer ?
#
loop_
_entity_poly.entity_id
_entity_poly.type
_entity_poly.pdbx_seq_one_letter_code
_entity_poly.pdbx_strand_id
1 'polypeptide(L)'
;MKVSLRWNRDVAFAASLALAFLVGLYLRLYLLADQVFIDDEWHGLYYVIGKSPAWLLTHFSIPGASCIPLNLYTWVLGASVGWSELMLRLPSLVCGLLCVVVAPLLARKLIGTRRAVLLAFLLTVSPWLIFYSRICRPYSAVALLAFAALFLAARWMQSGGLRPALLFMGAGVLAIYFHLFAVVTVAAPVLAAFVFHVWMRRPGVPRRVVAGPSLQQWIWVSLVMAGISTILLLPALIHSLQSTFFNIALAGTFRLQSLWRVVMLISGTGQPVLAALFWVALIAGAVEQCRRNPWFGWMLVSLYPLHALALILSRPDSAQSAVVLVRYSMPLVPVSLLFVACGIQAILEAIAARAALRPALQTLTAFACVAALALAGPLPQCYVVPNNFTSHGVYQHRYGRIDWSRSFYSDFTPADFTLNTTIRADEVSPFYGILAKNSDGRPIVEYPMLIGDHFNPLYYYQHFHRRPVLVGYTTDMTLASGLAPGNIYGSTYIDQVLSLVRDSSRLRFRNLVSMDDLATMRNRGVEYVILHKRFEAQLSEVAPPPPGLNRLYREYQNRLGAPAYEDANIVAFHL
;
A
#
# COMPACT_ATOMS: atom_id res chain seq x y z
N MET A 1 -7.59 -13.45 -45.85
CA MET A 1 -6.75 -12.32 -45.41
C MET A 1 -7.24 -11.64 -44.13
N LYS A 2 -8.52 -11.32 -43.92
CA LYS A 2 -9.02 -10.70 -42.66
C LYS A 2 -8.85 -11.57 -41.40
N VAL A 3 -8.95 -12.89 -41.51
CA VAL A 3 -8.83 -13.84 -40.37
C VAL A 3 -7.37 -13.94 -39.88
N SER A 4 -6.41 -14.04 -40.82
CA SER A 4 -4.98 -14.10 -40.49
C SER A 4 -4.45 -12.82 -39.82
N LEU A 5 -4.93 -11.64 -40.25
CA LEU A 5 -4.60 -10.35 -39.66
C LEU A 5 -5.16 -10.19 -38.23
N ARG A 6 -6.32 -10.78 -37.96
CA ARG A 6 -6.95 -10.74 -36.63
C ARG A 6 -6.20 -11.67 -35.67
N TRP A 7 -5.86 -12.87 -36.13
CA TRP A 7 -5.04 -13.84 -35.39
C TRP A 7 -3.69 -13.22 -34.95
N ASN A 8 -2.96 -12.60 -35.88
CA ASN A 8 -1.67 -11.98 -35.58
C ASN A 8 -1.77 -10.85 -34.55
N ARG A 9 -2.88 -10.07 -34.56
CA ARG A 9 -3.11 -9.00 -33.56
C ARG A 9 -3.43 -9.53 -32.17
N ASP A 10 -4.15 -10.63 -32.07
CA ASP A 10 -4.51 -11.24 -30.78
C ASP A 10 -3.29 -11.95 -30.17
N VAL A 11 -2.48 -12.60 -30.98
CA VAL A 11 -1.20 -13.18 -30.54
C VAL A 11 -0.24 -12.09 -30.07
N ALA A 12 -0.08 -11.00 -30.81
CA ALA A 12 0.77 -9.88 -30.42
C ALA A 12 0.30 -9.21 -29.12
N PHE A 13 -1.01 -9.10 -28.93
CA PHE A 13 -1.56 -8.58 -27.69
C PHE A 13 -1.29 -9.52 -26.50
N ALA A 14 -1.50 -10.83 -26.68
CA ALA A 14 -1.21 -11.82 -25.65
C ALA A 14 0.27 -11.86 -25.27
N ALA A 15 1.16 -11.82 -26.28
CA ALA A 15 2.61 -11.75 -26.05
C ALA A 15 3.02 -10.47 -25.30
N SER A 16 2.42 -9.32 -25.63
CA SER A 16 2.65 -8.06 -24.92
C SER A 16 2.19 -8.13 -23.46
N LEU A 17 1.04 -8.74 -23.20
CA LEU A 17 0.55 -8.96 -21.83
C LEU A 17 1.44 -9.91 -21.06
N ALA A 18 1.90 -11.00 -21.68
CA ALA A 18 2.83 -11.95 -21.07
C ALA A 18 4.15 -11.25 -20.70
N LEU A 19 4.71 -10.43 -21.59
CA LEU A 19 5.89 -9.64 -21.29
C LEU A 19 5.66 -8.66 -20.15
N ALA A 20 4.57 -7.90 -20.18
CA ALA A 20 4.20 -6.98 -19.11
C ALA A 20 4.04 -7.72 -17.76
N PHE A 21 3.42 -8.89 -17.78
CA PHE A 21 3.28 -9.74 -16.60
C PHE A 21 4.63 -10.23 -16.07
N LEU A 22 5.54 -10.73 -16.94
CA LEU A 22 6.87 -11.21 -16.52
C LEU A 22 7.72 -10.10 -15.93
N VAL A 23 7.74 -8.92 -16.55
CA VAL A 23 8.41 -7.73 -16.00
C VAL A 23 7.74 -7.33 -14.67
N GLY A 24 6.42 -7.31 -14.61
CA GLY A 24 5.66 -7.01 -13.39
C GLY A 24 5.91 -8.00 -12.26
N LEU A 25 6.06 -9.29 -12.60
CA LEU A 25 6.41 -10.35 -11.65
C LEU A 25 7.82 -10.13 -11.09
N TYR A 26 8.81 -9.88 -11.96
CA TYR A 26 10.17 -9.57 -11.54
C TYR A 26 10.21 -8.38 -10.58
N LEU A 27 9.60 -7.24 -10.96
CA LEU A 27 9.60 -6.04 -10.14
C LEU A 27 8.92 -6.23 -8.77
N ARG A 28 7.93 -7.11 -8.69
CA ARG A 28 7.19 -7.37 -7.44
C ARG A 28 7.81 -8.44 -6.56
N LEU A 29 8.56 -9.37 -7.15
CA LEU A 29 9.22 -10.46 -6.41
C LEU A 29 10.66 -10.14 -6.01
N TYR A 30 11.32 -9.20 -6.68
CA TYR A 30 12.72 -8.85 -6.41
C TYR A 30 12.92 -8.55 -4.91
N LEU A 31 13.71 -9.39 -4.24
CA LEU A 31 13.99 -9.33 -2.78
C LEU A 31 12.74 -9.24 -1.88
N LEU A 32 11.59 -9.75 -2.32
CA LEU A 32 10.36 -9.67 -1.54
C LEU A 32 10.41 -10.53 -0.27
N ALA A 33 11.09 -11.68 -0.35
CA ALA A 33 11.26 -12.57 0.80
C ALA A 33 12.16 -11.97 1.89
N ASP A 34 13.10 -11.11 1.47
CA ASP A 34 14.04 -10.45 2.38
C ASP A 34 13.55 -9.07 2.83
N GLN A 35 12.42 -8.61 2.29
CA GLN A 35 11.86 -7.32 2.64
C GLN A 35 11.31 -7.33 4.06
N VAL A 36 11.82 -6.44 4.89
CA VAL A 36 11.37 -6.26 6.27
C VAL A 36 9.91 -5.84 6.34
N PHE A 37 9.20 -6.35 7.34
CA PHE A 37 7.80 -6.00 7.59
C PHE A 37 7.71 -4.55 8.07
N ILE A 38 6.89 -3.73 7.42
CA ILE A 38 6.75 -2.30 7.73
C ILE A 38 5.54 -2.05 8.63
N ASP A 39 5.48 -0.87 9.24
CA ASP A 39 4.44 -0.42 10.16
C ASP A 39 3.01 -0.76 9.75
N ASP A 40 2.63 -0.35 8.57
CA ASP A 40 1.28 -0.62 8.04
C ASP A 40 0.95 -2.13 8.02
N GLU A 41 1.92 -3.00 7.82
CA GLU A 41 1.75 -4.46 7.81
C GLU A 41 1.57 -4.99 9.23
N TRP A 42 2.36 -4.49 10.18
CA TRP A 42 2.23 -4.83 11.60
C TRP A 42 0.86 -4.48 12.13
N HIS A 43 0.30 -3.35 11.76
CA HIS A 43 -1.06 -2.96 12.14
C HIS A 43 -2.11 -3.99 11.73
N GLY A 44 -1.96 -4.58 10.53
CA GLY A 44 -2.85 -5.65 10.07
C GLY A 44 -2.71 -6.92 10.89
N LEU A 45 -1.48 -7.33 11.18
CA LEU A 45 -1.19 -8.57 11.91
C LEU A 45 -1.63 -8.47 13.38
N TYR A 46 -1.27 -7.41 14.08
CA TYR A 46 -1.67 -7.20 15.47
C TYR A 46 -3.17 -7.28 15.69
N TYR A 47 -3.92 -6.80 14.72
CA TYR A 47 -5.36 -6.80 14.80
C TYR A 47 -5.97 -8.19 14.81
N VAL A 48 -5.27 -9.16 14.25
CA VAL A 48 -5.74 -10.55 14.12
C VAL A 48 -5.31 -11.42 15.30
N ILE A 49 -4.18 -11.09 15.91
CA ILE A 49 -3.60 -11.87 16.99
C ILE A 49 -4.57 -12.00 18.17
N GLY A 50 -4.80 -13.25 18.62
CA GLY A 50 -5.68 -13.55 19.75
C GLY A 50 -7.16 -13.30 19.52
N LYS A 51 -7.59 -12.99 18.29
CA LYS A 51 -8.99 -12.77 17.95
C LYS A 51 -9.62 -13.99 17.29
N SER A 52 -10.93 -14.17 17.51
CA SER A 52 -11.71 -15.19 16.82
C SER A 52 -12.19 -14.70 15.44
N PRO A 53 -12.48 -15.59 14.50
CA PRO A 53 -13.07 -15.20 13.20
C PRO A 53 -14.37 -14.42 13.35
N ALA A 54 -15.21 -14.80 14.32
CA ALA A 54 -16.46 -14.10 14.59
C ALA A 54 -16.21 -12.66 15.04
N TRP A 55 -15.17 -12.43 15.84
CA TRP A 55 -14.76 -11.09 16.24
C TRP A 55 -14.26 -10.28 15.04
N LEU A 56 -13.44 -10.87 14.16
CA LEU A 56 -12.92 -10.21 12.97
C LEU A 56 -14.03 -9.82 11.98
N LEU A 57 -15.10 -10.60 11.90
CA LEU A 57 -16.27 -10.30 11.05
C LEU A 57 -17.11 -9.13 11.59
N THR A 58 -17.03 -8.87 12.89
CA THR A 58 -17.90 -7.89 13.57
C THR A 58 -17.20 -6.64 14.06
N HIS A 59 -15.89 -6.51 13.82
CA HIS A 59 -15.11 -5.34 14.25
C HIS A 59 -14.20 -4.85 13.15
N PHE A 60 -14.08 -3.54 13.01
CA PHE A 60 -13.00 -2.95 12.23
C PHE A 60 -11.77 -2.79 13.10
N SER A 61 -10.60 -2.94 12.49
CA SER A 61 -9.37 -2.49 13.12
C SER A 61 -9.36 -0.97 13.23
N ILE A 62 -8.67 -0.48 14.24
CA ILE A 62 -8.51 0.95 14.47
C ILE A 62 -7.61 1.52 13.38
N PRO A 63 -7.56 2.80 13.21
CA PRO A 63 -8.24 3.57 12.20
C PRO A 63 -7.86 3.13 10.80
N GLY A 64 -8.85 2.97 9.95
CA GLY A 64 -8.66 2.77 8.50
C GLY A 64 -8.39 1.34 8.03
N ALA A 65 -8.25 0.36 8.91
CA ALA A 65 -8.07 -1.03 8.50
C ALA A 65 -9.41 -1.79 8.48
N SER A 66 -10.35 -1.34 7.68
CA SER A 66 -11.65 -2.00 7.46
C SER A 66 -11.53 -3.26 6.57
N CYS A 67 -10.37 -3.90 6.52
CA CYS A 67 -10.07 -4.96 5.58
C CYS A 67 -10.43 -6.35 6.14
N ILE A 68 -11.71 -6.62 6.35
CA ILE A 68 -12.15 -7.91 6.89
C ILE A 68 -11.64 -9.11 6.07
N PRO A 69 -11.71 -9.14 4.72
CA PRO A 69 -11.23 -10.30 3.96
C PRO A 69 -9.74 -10.61 4.18
N LEU A 70 -8.89 -9.60 4.25
CA LEU A 70 -7.46 -9.81 4.49
C LEU A 70 -7.19 -10.23 5.94
N ASN A 71 -7.92 -9.67 6.91
CA ASN A 71 -7.82 -10.07 8.31
C ASN A 71 -8.22 -11.54 8.51
N LEU A 72 -9.28 -12.00 7.85
CA LEU A 72 -9.68 -13.41 7.87
C LEU A 72 -8.63 -14.31 7.21
N TYR A 73 -8.06 -13.88 6.07
CA TYR A 73 -6.95 -14.60 5.44
C TYR A 73 -5.76 -14.72 6.41
N THR A 74 -5.36 -13.62 7.04
CA THR A 74 -4.27 -13.58 8.03
C THR A 74 -4.56 -14.51 9.21
N TRP A 75 -5.80 -14.57 9.68
CA TRP A 75 -6.23 -15.47 10.73
C TRP A 75 -6.12 -16.94 10.30
N VAL A 76 -6.67 -17.29 9.13
CA VAL A 76 -6.60 -18.65 8.57
C VAL A 76 -5.15 -19.10 8.43
N LEU A 77 -4.29 -18.22 7.91
CA LEU A 77 -2.88 -18.49 7.75
C LEU A 77 -2.21 -18.83 9.09
N GLY A 78 -2.43 -18.00 10.11
CA GLY A 78 -1.88 -18.23 11.45
C GLY A 78 -2.39 -19.49 12.11
N ALA A 79 -3.66 -19.84 11.88
CA ALA A 79 -4.28 -21.05 12.43
C ALA A 79 -3.88 -22.35 11.70
N SER A 80 -3.35 -22.27 10.47
CA SER A 80 -3.04 -23.42 9.63
C SER A 80 -1.55 -23.70 9.47
N VAL A 81 -0.81 -22.75 8.89
CA VAL A 81 0.61 -22.96 8.49
C VAL A 81 1.57 -22.01 9.19
N GLY A 82 1.06 -21.09 10.00
CA GLY A 82 1.86 -20.04 10.63
C GLY A 82 2.03 -18.81 9.75
N TRP A 83 2.48 -17.72 10.36
CA TRP A 83 2.70 -16.46 9.67
C TRP A 83 4.12 -16.40 9.11
N SER A 84 4.22 -15.92 7.86
CA SER A 84 5.47 -15.44 7.28
C SER A 84 5.19 -14.20 6.45
N GLU A 85 6.16 -13.32 6.31
CA GLU A 85 6.02 -12.06 5.58
C GLU A 85 5.56 -12.30 4.14
N LEU A 86 6.14 -13.29 3.48
CA LEU A 86 5.80 -13.63 2.11
C LEU A 86 4.34 -14.11 1.99
N MET A 87 3.91 -15.00 2.88
CA MET A 87 2.53 -15.53 2.87
C MET A 87 1.52 -14.45 3.20
N LEU A 88 1.81 -13.58 4.16
CA LEU A 88 0.95 -12.46 4.50
C LEU A 88 0.78 -11.47 3.32
N ARG A 89 1.81 -11.28 2.50
CA ARG A 89 1.81 -10.41 1.32
C ARG A 89 1.15 -11.04 0.09
N LEU A 90 0.97 -12.36 0.07
CA LEU A 90 0.50 -13.11 -1.10
C LEU A 90 -0.80 -12.57 -1.72
N PRO A 91 -1.87 -12.24 -0.96
CA PRO A 91 -3.09 -11.69 -1.55
C PRO A 91 -2.87 -10.38 -2.28
N SER A 92 -2.06 -9.47 -1.70
CA SER A 92 -1.73 -8.17 -2.30
C SER A 92 -0.89 -8.35 -3.56
N LEU A 93 0.08 -9.26 -3.53
CA LEU A 93 0.93 -9.61 -4.67
C LEU A 93 0.10 -10.16 -5.84
N VAL A 94 -0.75 -11.14 -5.56
CA VAL A 94 -1.62 -11.76 -6.58
C VAL A 94 -2.57 -10.72 -7.19
N CYS A 95 -3.23 -9.90 -6.37
CA CYS A 95 -4.12 -8.85 -6.88
C CYS A 95 -3.36 -7.81 -7.72
N GLY A 96 -2.15 -7.42 -7.31
CA GLY A 96 -1.32 -6.49 -8.07
C GLY A 96 -0.86 -7.06 -9.43
N LEU A 97 -0.51 -8.34 -9.49
CA LEU A 97 -0.17 -9.03 -10.73
C LEU A 97 -1.40 -9.23 -11.63
N LEU A 98 -2.53 -9.61 -11.04
CA LEU A 98 -3.80 -9.71 -11.78
C LEU A 98 -4.22 -8.36 -12.36
N CYS A 99 -3.95 -7.25 -11.67
CA CYS A 99 -4.26 -5.91 -12.18
C CYS A 99 -3.53 -5.63 -13.51
N VAL A 100 -2.26 -6.06 -13.65
CA VAL A 100 -1.47 -5.90 -14.88
C VAL A 100 -2.09 -6.62 -16.08
N VAL A 101 -2.79 -7.73 -15.85
CA VAL A 101 -3.39 -8.57 -16.91
C VAL A 101 -4.87 -8.25 -17.10
N VAL A 102 -5.63 -8.26 -16.01
CA VAL A 102 -7.10 -8.15 -16.05
C VAL A 102 -7.55 -6.75 -16.49
N ALA A 103 -6.90 -5.70 -16.01
CA ALA A 103 -7.31 -4.33 -16.36
C ALA A 103 -7.19 -4.06 -17.87
N PRO A 104 -6.08 -4.36 -18.57
CA PRO A 104 -6.00 -4.20 -20.03
C PRO A 104 -6.95 -5.11 -20.80
N LEU A 105 -7.19 -6.35 -20.34
CA LEU A 105 -8.17 -7.25 -20.95
C LEU A 105 -9.59 -6.69 -20.89
N LEU A 106 -9.98 -6.14 -19.73
CA LEU A 106 -11.27 -5.49 -19.54
C LEU A 106 -11.41 -4.22 -20.41
N ALA A 107 -10.36 -3.41 -20.44
CA ALA A 107 -10.34 -2.13 -21.12
C ALA A 107 -10.26 -2.26 -22.65
N ARG A 108 -9.63 -3.31 -23.19
CA ARG A 108 -9.31 -3.48 -24.60
C ARG A 108 -10.46 -3.16 -25.57
N LYS A 109 -11.67 -3.61 -25.24
CA LYS A 109 -12.84 -3.40 -26.10
C LYS A 109 -13.30 -1.95 -26.16
N LEU A 110 -13.06 -1.17 -25.10
CA LEU A 110 -13.48 0.24 -24.99
C LEU A 110 -12.41 1.20 -25.49
N ILE A 111 -11.14 0.92 -25.23
CA ILE A 111 -10.04 1.84 -25.56
C ILE A 111 -9.20 1.41 -26.77
N GLY A 112 -9.36 0.17 -27.22
CA GLY A 112 -8.59 -0.43 -28.33
C GLY A 112 -7.29 -1.11 -27.89
N THR A 113 -6.77 -2.00 -28.75
CA THR A 113 -5.65 -2.88 -28.43
C THR A 113 -4.34 -2.13 -28.08
N ARG A 114 -3.96 -1.10 -28.87
CA ARG A 114 -2.71 -0.34 -28.64
C ARG A 114 -2.72 0.34 -27.28
N ARG A 115 -3.81 1.04 -26.93
CA ARG A 115 -3.97 1.71 -25.64
C ARG A 115 -3.99 0.71 -24.48
N ALA A 116 -4.59 -0.47 -24.69
CA ALA A 116 -4.62 -1.54 -23.68
C ALA A 116 -3.21 -2.13 -23.42
N VAL A 117 -2.37 -2.25 -24.45
CA VAL A 117 -0.96 -2.64 -24.28
C VAL A 117 -0.18 -1.58 -23.50
N LEU A 118 -0.32 -0.31 -23.86
CA LEU A 118 0.32 0.79 -23.11
C LEU A 118 -0.14 0.81 -21.65
N LEU A 119 -1.43 0.60 -21.40
CA LEU A 119 -1.97 0.49 -20.05
C LEU A 119 -1.31 -0.65 -19.29
N ALA A 120 -1.12 -1.83 -19.91
CA ALA A 120 -0.45 -2.96 -19.26
C ALA A 120 0.96 -2.59 -18.78
N PHE A 121 1.77 -1.95 -19.63
CA PHE A 121 3.12 -1.53 -19.27
C PHE A 121 3.15 -0.42 -18.23
N LEU A 122 2.24 0.57 -18.30
CA LEU A 122 2.11 1.61 -17.29
C LEU A 122 1.73 1.02 -15.91
N LEU A 123 0.80 0.05 -15.86
CA LEU A 123 0.45 -0.67 -14.63
C LEU A 123 1.62 -1.49 -14.09
N THR A 124 2.44 -2.04 -14.99
CA THR A 124 3.63 -2.83 -14.65
C THR A 124 4.65 -1.99 -13.91
N VAL A 125 4.95 -0.78 -14.41
CA VAL A 125 6.01 0.10 -13.90
C VAL A 125 5.53 1.16 -12.91
N SER A 126 4.25 1.18 -12.56
CA SER A 126 3.71 2.14 -11.60
C SER A 126 4.28 1.94 -10.21
N PRO A 127 4.99 2.92 -9.62
CA PRO A 127 5.60 2.76 -8.30
C PRO A 127 4.57 2.43 -7.21
N TRP A 128 3.40 3.09 -7.23
CA TRP A 128 2.33 2.83 -6.27
C TRP A 128 1.76 1.42 -6.35
N LEU A 129 1.51 0.92 -7.56
CA LEU A 129 0.97 -0.43 -7.75
C LEU A 129 2.02 -1.50 -7.43
N ILE A 130 3.31 -1.23 -7.65
CA ILE A 130 4.38 -2.13 -7.21
C ILE A 130 4.44 -2.13 -5.69
N PHE A 131 4.54 -0.96 -5.06
CA PHE A 131 4.66 -0.83 -3.61
C PHE A 131 3.52 -1.56 -2.88
N TYR A 132 2.25 -1.24 -3.23
CA TYR A 132 1.10 -1.86 -2.58
C TYR A 132 0.87 -3.34 -2.94
N SER A 133 1.55 -3.86 -3.96
CA SER A 133 1.60 -5.31 -4.21
C SER A 133 2.59 -6.04 -3.29
N ARG A 134 3.51 -5.32 -2.69
CA ARG A 134 4.63 -5.85 -1.89
C ARG A 134 4.39 -5.71 -0.38
N ILE A 135 3.26 -5.21 0.03
CA ILE A 135 2.88 -5.05 1.44
C ILE A 135 1.53 -5.71 1.72
N CYS A 136 1.36 -6.20 2.95
CA CYS A 136 0.16 -6.88 3.41
C CYS A 136 -0.98 -5.89 3.70
N ARG A 137 -1.49 -5.21 2.64
CA ARG A 137 -2.56 -4.21 2.74
C ARG A 137 -3.56 -4.37 1.59
N PRO A 138 -4.84 -3.94 1.74
CA PRO A 138 -5.91 -4.23 0.78
C PRO A 138 -5.81 -3.46 -0.54
N TYR A 139 -4.92 -2.49 -0.66
CA TYR A 139 -4.96 -1.48 -1.73
C TYR A 139 -4.82 -2.06 -3.14
N SER A 140 -4.02 -3.12 -3.33
CA SER A 140 -3.93 -3.80 -4.63
C SER A 140 -5.22 -4.52 -5.01
N ALA A 141 -5.87 -5.17 -4.04
CA ALA A 141 -7.17 -5.81 -4.26
C ALA A 141 -8.25 -4.77 -4.60
N VAL A 142 -8.26 -3.65 -3.87
CA VAL A 142 -9.19 -2.54 -4.13
C VAL A 142 -8.96 -1.93 -5.50
N ALA A 143 -7.70 -1.67 -5.89
CA ALA A 143 -7.38 -1.14 -7.22
C ALA A 143 -7.88 -2.06 -8.35
N LEU A 144 -7.65 -3.38 -8.24
CA LEU A 144 -8.11 -4.37 -9.19
C LEU A 144 -9.64 -4.45 -9.25
N LEU A 145 -10.29 -4.65 -8.10
CA LEU A 145 -11.74 -4.88 -8.02
C LEU A 145 -12.55 -3.65 -8.39
N ALA A 146 -12.14 -2.46 -7.91
CA ALA A 146 -12.79 -1.20 -8.26
C ALA A 146 -12.65 -0.89 -9.76
N PHE A 147 -11.46 -1.09 -10.34
CA PHE A 147 -11.26 -0.95 -11.78
C PHE A 147 -12.12 -1.96 -12.56
N ALA A 148 -12.16 -3.21 -12.14
CA ALA A 148 -13.00 -4.22 -12.75
C ALA A 148 -14.49 -3.83 -12.69
N ALA A 149 -14.97 -3.34 -11.54
CA ALA A 149 -16.35 -2.88 -11.38
C ALA A 149 -16.72 -1.77 -12.38
N LEU A 150 -15.85 -0.76 -12.58
CA LEU A 150 -16.07 0.31 -13.58
C LEU A 150 -16.26 -0.25 -15.00
N PHE A 151 -15.42 -1.19 -15.40
CA PHE A 151 -15.48 -1.78 -16.75
C PHE A 151 -16.62 -2.77 -16.92
N LEU A 152 -16.98 -3.49 -15.88
CA LEU A 152 -18.15 -4.39 -15.88
C LEU A 152 -19.46 -3.58 -15.93
N ALA A 153 -19.54 -2.45 -15.21
CA ALA A 153 -20.63 -1.50 -15.34
C ALA A 153 -20.75 -0.93 -16.77
N ALA A 154 -19.61 -0.56 -17.37
CA ALA A 154 -19.58 -0.09 -18.74
C ALA A 154 -20.04 -1.17 -19.75
N ARG A 155 -19.64 -2.43 -19.55
CA ARG A 155 -20.12 -3.55 -20.36
C ARG A 155 -21.60 -3.81 -20.14
N TRP A 156 -22.08 -3.70 -18.90
CA TRP A 156 -23.50 -3.83 -18.61
C TRP A 156 -24.31 -2.73 -19.29
N MET A 157 -23.84 -1.50 -19.23
CA MET A 157 -24.45 -0.36 -19.94
C MET A 157 -24.55 -0.60 -21.45
N GLN A 158 -23.60 -1.30 -22.06
CA GLN A 158 -23.60 -1.61 -23.49
C GLN A 158 -24.48 -2.82 -23.86
N SER A 159 -24.59 -3.83 -23.00
CA SER A 159 -25.21 -5.12 -23.33
C SER A 159 -26.59 -5.33 -22.71
N GLY A 160 -26.90 -4.67 -21.60
CA GLY A 160 -28.09 -4.90 -20.78
C GLY A 160 -28.15 -6.28 -20.11
N GLY A 161 -27.12 -7.13 -20.32
CA GLY A 161 -27.11 -8.53 -19.91
C GLY A 161 -26.96 -8.76 -18.39
N LEU A 162 -27.53 -9.84 -17.88
CA LEU A 162 -27.47 -10.20 -16.46
C LEU A 162 -26.03 -10.52 -15.99
N ARG A 163 -25.24 -11.23 -16.81
CA ARG A 163 -23.88 -11.63 -16.44
C ARG A 163 -22.96 -10.45 -16.12
N PRO A 164 -22.85 -9.38 -16.96
CA PRO A 164 -22.05 -8.21 -16.58
C PRO A 164 -22.62 -7.48 -15.37
N ALA A 165 -23.95 -7.48 -15.13
CA ALA A 165 -24.56 -6.90 -13.94
C ALA A 165 -24.12 -7.61 -12.66
N LEU A 166 -24.21 -8.96 -12.66
CA LEU A 166 -23.77 -9.77 -11.51
C LEU A 166 -22.28 -9.66 -11.24
N LEU A 167 -21.45 -9.61 -12.29
CA LEU A 167 -20.02 -9.41 -12.15
C LEU A 167 -19.68 -8.00 -11.63
N PHE A 168 -20.38 -6.97 -12.08
CA PHE A 168 -20.27 -5.61 -11.56
C PHE A 168 -20.60 -5.56 -10.05
N MET A 169 -21.73 -6.16 -9.69
CA MET A 169 -22.19 -6.24 -8.31
C MET A 169 -21.17 -6.98 -7.42
N GLY A 170 -20.70 -8.16 -7.87
CA GLY A 170 -19.72 -8.95 -7.13
C GLY A 170 -18.39 -8.22 -6.94
N ALA A 171 -17.85 -7.63 -8.01
CA ALA A 171 -16.62 -6.85 -7.94
C ALA A 171 -16.78 -5.60 -7.05
N GLY A 172 -17.93 -4.93 -7.14
CA GLY A 172 -18.24 -3.74 -6.33
C GLY A 172 -18.36 -4.07 -4.85
N VAL A 173 -19.15 -5.10 -4.50
CA VAL A 173 -19.30 -5.55 -3.11
C VAL A 173 -17.94 -5.96 -2.53
N LEU A 174 -17.16 -6.75 -3.25
CA LEU A 174 -15.83 -7.17 -2.79
C LEU A 174 -14.89 -6.00 -2.62
N ALA A 175 -14.88 -5.03 -3.56
CA ALA A 175 -14.06 -3.84 -3.43
C ALA A 175 -14.39 -3.05 -2.14
N ILE A 176 -15.68 -2.86 -1.85
CA ILE A 176 -16.17 -2.18 -0.65
C ILE A 176 -15.81 -3.00 0.61
N TYR A 177 -15.92 -4.33 0.55
CA TYR A 177 -15.61 -5.21 1.68
C TYR A 177 -14.11 -5.25 1.99
N PHE A 178 -13.24 -5.11 0.97
CA PHE A 178 -11.81 -4.93 1.17
C PHE A 178 -11.46 -3.54 1.73
N HIS A 179 -12.17 -2.49 1.29
CA HIS A 179 -11.91 -1.15 1.77
C HIS A 179 -13.12 -0.24 1.56
N LEU A 180 -13.65 0.29 2.64
CA LEU A 180 -14.89 1.08 2.64
C LEU A 180 -14.86 2.24 1.63
N PHE A 181 -13.71 2.87 1.45
CA PHE A 181 -13.56 4.00 0.52
C PHE A 181 -13.80 3.65 -0.96
N ALA A 182 -13.77 2.35 -1.31
CA ALA A 182 -14.11 1.89 -2.65
C ALA A 182 -15.58 2.18 -3.04
N VAL A 183 -16.44 2.45 -2.05
CA VAL A 183 -17.84 2.87 -2.28
C VAL A 183 -17.91 4.06 -3.24
N VAL A 184 -16.97 4.99 -3.15
CA VAL A 184 -16.89 6.19 -4.01
C VAL A 184 -16.74 5.78 -5.48
N THR A 185 -15.83 4.85 -5.76
CA THR A 185 -15.59 4.35 -7.12
C THR A 185 -16.76 3.53 -7.63
N VAL A 186 -17.34 2.69 -6.79
CA VAL A 186 -18.46 1.80 -7.16
C VAL A 186 -19.76 2.56 -7.36
N ALA A 187 -19.96 3.68 -6.65
CA ALA A 187 -21.12 4.56 -6.83
C ALA A 187 -21.07 5.39 -8.14
N ALA A 188 -19.89 5.67 -8.66
CA ALA A 188 -19.74 6.52 -9.84
C ALA A 188 -20.50 6.01 -11.09
N PRO A 189 -20.47 4.71 -11.46
CA PRO A 189 -21.28 4.17 -12.55
C PRO A 189 -22.79 4.35 -12.33
N VAL A 190 -23.25 4.19 -11.07
CA VAL A 190 -24.67 4.34 -10.70
C VAL A 190 -25.10 5.80 -10.88
N LEU A 191 -24.31 6.74 -10.36
CA LEU A 191 -24.56 8.18 -10.52
C LEU A 191 -24.52 8.58 -11.99
N ALA A 192 -23.54 8.11 -12.75
CA ALA A 192 -23.42 8.40 -14.18
C ALA A 192 -24.62 7.83 -14.97
N ALA A 193 -25.09 6.63 -14.63
CA ALA A 193 -26.27 6.03 -15.25
C ALA A 193 -27.53 6.84 -14.91
N PHE A 194 -27.70 7.26 -13.66
CA PHE A 194 -28.81 8.12 -13.25
C PHE A 194 -28.82 9.44 -14.04
N VAL A 195 -27.70 10.16 -14.06
CA VAL A 195 -27.56 11.41 -14.80
C VAL A 195 -27.86 11.20 -16.29
N PHE A 196 -27.35 10.13 -16.90
CA PHE A 196 -27.59 9.78 -18.28
C PHE A 196 -29.08 9.55 -18.56
N HIS A 197 -29.76 8.77 -17.75
CA HIS A 197 -31.19 8.50 -17.92
C HIS A 197 -32.06 9.75 -17.74
N VAL A 198 -31.72 10.64 -16.80
CA VAL A 198 -32.39 11.91 -16.60
C VAL A 198 -32.16 12.83 -17.79
N TRP A 199 -30.92 12.88 -18.31
CA TRP A 199 -30.57 13.69 -19.49
C TRP A 199 -31.28 13.21 -20.74
N MET A 200 -31.37 11.89 -20.98
CA MET A 200 -32.07 11.30 -22.13
C MET A 200 -33.60 11.53 -22.13
N ARG A 201 -34.17 11.90 -20.99
CA ARG A 201 -35.60 12.23 -20.88
C ARG A 201 -35.91 13.70 -21.24
N ARG A 202 -34.89 14.54 -21.47
CA ARG A 202 -35.12 15.94 -21.83
C ARG A 202 -35.77 16.07 -23.22
N PRO A 203 -36.71 17.00 -23.40
CA PRO A 203 -37.27 17.31 -24.72
C PRO A 203 -36.15 17.72 -25.69
N GLY A 204 -36.22 17.23 -26.94
CA GLY A 204 -35.24 17.55 -27.99
C GLY A 204 -34.00 16.64 -28.06
N VAL A 205 -33.79 15.75 -27.09
CA VAL A 205 -32.73 14.74 -27.19
C VAL A 205 -33.21 13.57 -28.04
N PRO A 206 -32.51 13.19 -29.13
CA PRO A 206 -32.89 12.03 -29.94
C PRO A 206 -32.91 10.78 -29.10
N ARG A 207 -34.06 10.11 -29.02
CA ARG A 207 -34.18 8.82 -28.31
C ARG A 207 -33.42 7.75 -29.12
N ARG A 208 -32.11 7.68 -28.97
CA ARG A 208 -31.36 6.50 -29.40
C ARG A 208 -31.80 5.35 -28.51
N VAL A 209 -32.25 4.25 -29.10
CA VAL A 209 -32.49 2.99 -28.40
C VAL A 209 -31.14 2.51 -27.91
N VAL A 210 -30.82 2.86 -26.68
CA VAL A 210 -29.62 2.32 -26.03
C VAL A 210 -29.99 0.93 -25.54
N ALA A 211 -29.33 -0.09 -26.04
CA ALA A 211 -29.52 -1.50 -25.66
C ALA A 211 -29.09 -1.80 -24.20
N GLY A 212 -28.91 -0.78 -23.39
CA GLY A 212 -28.46 -0.86 -22.02
C GLY A 212 -29.58 -1.13 -21.00
N PRO A 213 -29.22 -1.31 -19.73
CA PRO A 213 -30.18 -1.54 -18.65
C PRO A 213 -31.06 -0.31 -18.42
N SER A 214 -32.32 -0.56 -18.04
CA SER A 214 -33.24 0.51 -17.64
C SER A 214 -32.80 1.14 -16.31
N LEU A 215 -33.32 2.35 -16.03
CA LEU A 215 -33.07 3.00 -14.73
C LEU A 215 -33.53 2.13 -13.56
N GLN A 216 -34.65 1.41 -13.73
CA GLN A 216 -35.15 0.49 -12.71
C GLN A 216 -34.16 -0.65 -12.42
N GLN A 217 -33.53 -1.22 -13.47
CA GLN A 217 -32.49 -2.25 -13.30
C GLN A 217 -31.26 -1.70 -12.56
N TRP A 218 -30.85 -0.46 -12.86
CA TRP A 218 -29.77 0.21 -12.13
C TRP A 218 -30.12 0.39 -10.65
N ILE A 219 -31.34 0.83 -10.36
CA ILE A 219 -31.83 0.98 -8.99
C ILE A 219 -31.82 -0.37 -8.26
N TRP A 220 -32.36 -1.42 -8.85
CA TRP A 220 -32.40 -2.74 -8.24
C TRP A 220 -31.01 -3.32 -7.97
N VAL A 221 -30.10 -3.27 -8.94
CA VAL A 221 -28.72 -3.74 -8.75
C VAL A 221 -28.03 -2.92 -7.67
N SER A 222 -28.24 -1.62 -7.62
CA SER A 222 -27.67 -0.76 -6.58
C SER A 222 -28.22 -1.07 -5.20
N LEU A 223 -29.53 -1.28 -5.07
CA LEU A 223 -30.17 -1.66 -3.80
C LEU A 223 -29.68 -3.02 -3.30
N VAL A 224 -29.59 -4.02 -4.18
CA VAL A 224 -29.06 -5.35 -3.84
C VAL A 224 -27.59 -5.25 -3.41
N MET A 225 -26.78 -4.52 -4.17
CA MET A 225 -25.37 -4.31 -3.84
C MET A 225 -25.20 -3.57 -2.51
N ALA A 226 -25.97 -2.52 -2.28
CA ALA A 226 -25.98 -1.80 -1.00
C ALA A 226 -26.45 -2.70 0.16
N GLY A 227 -27.52 -3.48 -0.05
CA GLY A 227 -28.03 -4.43 0.95
C GLY A 227 -26.98 -5.49 1.34
N ILE A 228 -26.32 -6.12 0.35
CA ILE A 228 -25.25 -7.09 0.62
C ILE A 228 -24.08 -6.42 1.34
N SER A 229 -23.64 -5.26 0.86
CA SER A 229 -22.54 -4.51 1.52
C SER A 229 -22.90 -4.14 2.95
N THR A 230 -24.15 -3.72 3.19
CA THR A 230 -24.65 -3.40 4.53
C THR A 230 -24.65 -4.64 5.43
N ILE A 231 -25.17 -5.78 4.97
CA ILE A 231 -25.17 -7.03 5.74
C ILE A 231 -23.74 -7.44 6.14
N LEU A 232 -22.79 -7.31 5.22
CA LEU A 232 -21.39 -7.66 5.47
C LEU A 232 -20.66 -6.71 6.40
N LEU A 233 -20.99 -5.41 6.37
CA LEU A 233 -20.24 -4.37 7.06
C LEU A 233 -20.93 -3.83 8.31
N LEU A 234 -22.26 -3.92 8.39
CA LEU A 234 -23.04 -3.33 9.49
C LEU A 234 -22.60 -3.81 10.87
N PRO A 235 -22.31 -5.12 11.10
CA PRO A 235 -21.83 -5.56 12.41
C PRO A 235 -20.55 -4.85 12.83
N ALA A 236 -19.60 -4.73 11.90
CA ALA A 236 -18.32 -4.08 12.17
C ALA A 236 -18.46 -2.54 12.29
N LEU A 237 -19.35 -1.93 11.51
CA LEU A 237 -19.66 -0.51 11.61
C LEU A 237 -20.26 -0.15 12.99
N ILE A 238 -21.22 -0.94 13.47
CA ILE A 238 -21.86 -0.71 14.77
C ILE A 238 -20.83 -0.76 15.90
N HIS A 239 -19.98 -1.80 15.93
CA HIS A 239 -18.96 -1.94 16.97
C HIS A 239 -17.82 -0.90 16.87
N SER A 240 -17.63 -0.31 15.69
CA SER A 240 -16.54 0.65 15.44
C SER A 240 -17.01 2.11 15.38
N LEU A 241 -18.29 2.39 15.61
CA LEU A 241 -18.84 3.76 15.54
C LEU A 241 -18.10 4.72 16.46
N GLN A 242 -17.90 4.33 17.72
CA GLN A 242 -17.25 5.18 18.71
C GLN A 242 -15.80 5.50 18.30
N SER A 243 -15.02 4.50 17.86
CA SER A 243 -13.65 4.72 17.40
C SER A 243 -13.59 5.55 16.12
N THR A 244 -14.54 5.36 15.20
CA THR A 244 -14.65 6.14 13.97
C THR A 244 -14.92 7.62 14.26
N PHE A 245 -15.87 7.93 15.15
CA PHE A 245 -16.14 9.31 15.56
C PHE A 245 -14.97 9.93 16.32
N PHE A 246 -14.32 9.17 17.18
CA PHE A 246 -13.12 9.62 17.89
C PHE A 246 -11.99 9.98 16.91
N ASN A 247 -11.76 9.17 15.89
CA ASN A 247 -10.75 9.42 14.88
C ASN A 247 -11.07 10.63 14.01
N ILE A 248 -12.34 10.83 13.64
CA ILE A 248 -12.79 12.04 12.92
C ILE A 248 -12.55 13.30 13.79
N ALA A 249 -12.79 13.21 15.09
CA ALA A 249 -12.55 14.31 16.01
C ALA A 249 -11.06 14.63 16.20
N LEU A 250 -10.20 13.60 16.15
CA LEU A 250 -8.74 13.75 16.23
C LEU A 250 -8.10 14.11 14.87
N ALA A 251 -8.79 13.85 13.76
CA ALA A 251 -8.30 14.20 12.43
C ALA A 251 -8.03 15.69 12.37
N GLY A 252 -6.80 16.06 12.08
CA GLY A 252 -6.38 17.45 11.94
C GLY A 252 -7.19 18.18 10.86
N THR A 253 -7.06 19.51 10.81
CA THR A 253 -7.73 20.32 9.78
C THR A 253 -7.28 19.92 8.38
N PHE A 254 -8.23 19.60 7.53
CA PHE A 254 -7.97 19.29 6.14
C PHE A 254 -7.39 20.52 5.41
N ARG A 255 -6.26 20.34 4.72
CA ARG A 255 -5.60 21.41 3.97
C ARG A 255 -5.72 21.17 2.46
N LEU A 256 -6.12 22.19 1.70
CA LEU A 256 -6.14 22.12 0.23
C LEU A 256 -4.77 21.75 -0.37
N GLN A 257 -3.69 22.14 0.31
CA GLN A 257 -2.34 21.73 -0.07
C GLN A 257 -2.15 20.20 -0.07
N SER A 258 -2.82 19.49 0.83
CA SER A 258 -2.75 18.02 0.87
C SER A 258 -3.42 17.40 -0.36
N LEU A 259 -4.54 17.96 -0.84
CA LEU A 259 -5.16 17.53 -2.10
C LEU A 259 -4.24 17.77 -3.30
N TRP A 260 -3.62 18.95 -3.37
CA TRP A 260 -2.67 19.24 -4.43
C TRP A 260 -1.51 18.24 -4.44
N ARG A 261 -1.00 17.90 -3.28
CA ARG A 261 0.04 16.88 -3.14
C ARG A 261 -0.43 15.49 -3.59
N VAL A 262 -1.68 15.10 -3.29
CA VAL A 262 -2.29 13.85 -3.81
C VAL A 262 -2.31 13.85 -5.33
N VAL A 263 -2.69 14.96 -5.96
CA VAL A 263 -2.66 15.13 -7.42
C VAL A 263 -1.26 14.85 -7.97
N MET A 264 -0.23 15.40 -7.33
CA MET A 264 1.16 15.15 -7.74
C MET A 264 1.57 13.69 -7.50
N LEU A 265 1.22 13.11 -6.35
CA LEU A 265 1.57 11.74 -6.02
C LEU A 265 0.94 10.70 -6.94
N ILE A 266 -0.27 10.95 -7.47
CA ILE A 266 -0.92 10.06 -8.45
C ILE A 266 -0.03 9.85 -9.69
N SER A 267 0.79 10.84 -10.07
CA SER A 267 1.75 10.69 -11.17
C SER A 267 2.86 9.66 -10.88
N GLY A 268 3.08 9.30 -9.61
CA GLY A 268 4.12 8.36 -9.19
C GLY A 268 5.53 8.93 -9.24
N THR A 269 5.70 10.25 -9.32
CA THR A 269 7.00 10.91 -9.39
C THR A 269 7.01 12.23 -8.64
N GLY A 270 8.15 12.55 -8.02
CA GLY A 270 8.44 13.86 -7.45
C GLY A 270 9.06 14.85 -8.45
N GLN A 271 9.35 14.41 -9.68
CA GLN A 271 9.95 15.27 -10.71
C GLN A 271 8.87 16.15 -11.38
N PRO A 272 8.92 17.49 -11.24
CA PRO A 272 7.83 18.35 -11.72
C PRO A 272 7.55 18.24 -13.23
N VAL A 273 8.60 18.09 -14.04
CA VAL A 273 8.46 17.96 -15.50
C VAL A 273 7.75 16.65 -15.86
N LEU A 274 8.13 15.53 -15.27
CA LEU A 274 7.48 14.24 -15.51
C LEU A 274 6.03 14.25 -15.02
N ALA A 275 5.79 14.86 -13.85
CA ALA A 275 4.43 15.03 -13.36
C ALA A 275 3.58 15.88 -14.31
N ALA A 276 4.12 16.98 -14.82
CA ALA A 276 3.43 17.83 -15.80
C ALA A 276 3.12 17.06 -17.09
N LEU A 277 4.07 16.31 -17.65
CA LEU A 277 3.87 15.46 -18.83
C LEU A 277 2.82 14.38 -18.58
N PHE A 278 2.85 13.76 -17.41
CA PHE A 278 1.82 12.78 -17.00
C PHE A 278 0.43 13.41 -17.01
N TRP A 279 0.26 14.59 -16.42
CA TRP A 279 -1.03 15.28 -16.34
C TRP A 279 -1.51 15.79 -17.70
N VAL A 280 -0.61 16.27 -18.56
CA VAL A 280 -0.94 16.62 -19.96
C VAL A 280 -1.49 15.40 -20.72
N ALA A 281 -0.80 14.25 -20.61
CA ALA A 281 -1.26 13.02 -21.22
C ALA A 281 -2.60 12.55 -20.60
N LEU A 282 -2.76 12.62 -19.28
CA LEU A 282 -4.00 12.27 -18.60
C LEU A 282 -5.18 13.11 -19.10
N ILE A 283 -5.02 14.44 -19.16
CA ILE A 283 -6.06 15.36 -19.62
C ILE A 283 -6.42 15.09 -21.10
N ALA A 284 -5.41 14.91 -21.95
CA ALA A 284 -5.63 14.57 -23.37
C ALA A 284 -6.42 13.27 -23.53
N GLY A 285 -6.07 12.24 -22.72
CA GLY A 285 -6.78 10.97 -22.71
C GLY A 285 -8.19 11.05 -22.16
N ALA A 286 -8.42 11.84 -21.11
CA ALA A 286 -9.75 12.10 -20.57
C ALA A 286 -10.65 12.79 -21.61
N VAL A 287 -10.14 13.85 -22.26
CA VAL A 287 -10.86 14.55 -23.33
C VAL A 287 -11.18 13.59 -24.47
N GLU A 288 -10.24 12.76 -24.90
CA GLU A 288 -10.47 11.79 -25.96
C GLU A 288 -11.55 10.77 -25.58
N GLN A 289 -11.49 10.22 -24.33
CA GLN A 289 -12.50 9.26 -23.87
C GLN A 289 -13.90 9.90 -23.76
N CYS A 290 -13.99 11.13 -23.28
CA CYS A 290 -15.25 11.88 -23.25
C CYS A 290 -15.84 12.12 -24.65
N ARG A 291 -14.97 12.31 -25.67
CA ARG A 291 -15.42 12.48 -27.07
C ARG A 291 -15.83 11.14 -27.72
N ARG A 292 -15.06 10.06 -27.47
CA ARG A 292 -15.30 8.74 -28.09
C ARG A 292 -16.47 8.00 -27.46
N ASN A 293 -16.56 8.04 -26.15
CA ASN A 293 -17.59 7.38 -25.36
C ASN A 293 -18.01 8.30 -24.20
N PRO A 294 -18.90 9.26 -24.45
CA PRO A 294 -19.24 10.32 -23.49
C PRO A 294 -19.65 9.77 -22.11
N TRP A 295 -20.55 8.79 -22.08
CA TRP A 295 -21.00 8.23 -20.81
C TRP A 295 -19.83 7.65 -19.99
N PHE A 296 -19.00 6.83 -20.64
CA PHE A 296 -17.86 6.18 -19.99
C PHE A 296 -16.77 7.20 -19.60
N GLY A 297 -16.45 8.13 -20.50
CA GLY A 297 -15.46 9.17 -20.23
C GLY A 297 -15.84 10.05 -19.05
N TRP A 298 -17.08 10.56 -19.03
CA TRP A 298 -17.56 11.39 -17.93
C TRP A 298 -17.70 10.62 -16.62
N MET A 299 -18.09 9.35 -16.67
CA MET A 299 -18.08 8.46 -15.50
C MET A 299 -16.68 8.38 -14.88
N LEU A 300 -15.64 8.15 -15.70
CA LEU A 300 -14.27 8.07 -15.19
C LEU A 300 -13.73 9.41 -14.69
N VAL A 301 -14.05 10.52 -15.37
CA VAL A 301 -13.65 11.88 -14.96
C VAL A 301 -14.31 12.26 -13.63
N SER A 302 -15.58 11.88 -13.42
CA SER A 302 -16.30 12.20 -12.18
C SER A 302 -15.69 11.54 -10.93
N LEU A 303 -14.87 10.50 -11.09
CA LEU A 303 -14.18 9.87 -9.96
C LEU A 303 -13.27 10.83 -9.19
N TYR A 304 -12.61 11.77 -9.89
CA TYR A 304 -11.68 12.70 -9.25
C TYR A 304 -12.37 13.65 -8.27
N PRO A 305 -13.40 14.40 -8.68
CA PRO A 305 -14.13 15.26 -7.74
C PRO A 305 -14.89 14.46 -6.69
N LEU A 306 -15.40 13.26 -6.99
CA LEU A 306 -16.06 12.41 -6.00
C LEU A 306 -15.08 11.92 -4.92
N HIS A 307 -13.87 11.50 -5.30
CA HIS A 307 -12.86 11.13 -4.32
C HIS A 307 -12.37 12.33 -3.50
N ALA A 308 -12.14 13.48 -4.15
CA ALA A 308 -11.78 14.70 -3.45
C ALA A 308 -12.85 15.09 -2.42
N LEU A 309 -14.12 15.07 -2.81
CA LEU A 309 -15.24 15.35 -1.92
C LEU A 309 -15.31 14.35 -0.76
N ALA A 310 -15.17 13.06 -1.06
CA ALA A 310 -15.18 12.01 -0.04
C ALA A 310 -14.02 12.17 0.97
N LEU A 311 -12.82 12.52 0.51
CA LEU A 311 -11.68 12.81 1.38
C LEU A 311 -11.92 14.04 2.26
N ILE A 312 -12.52 15.09 1.71
CA ILE A 312 -12.86 16.31 2.47
C ILE A 312 -13.90 16.01 3.54
N LEU A 313 -14.92 15.23 3.19
CA LEU A 313 -16.04 14.94 4.11
C LEU A 313 -15.67 13.92 5.18
N SER A 314 -14.92 12.87 4.82
CA SER A 314 -14.59 11.79 5.75
C SER A 314 -13.44 12.12 6.68
N ARG A 315 -12.58 13.10 6.32
CA ARG A 315 -11.38 13.46 7.09
C ARG A 315 -10.68 12.22 7.63
N PRO A 316 -10.14 11.37 6.75
CA PRO A 316 -9.47 10.16 7.21
C PRO A 316 -8.32 10.51 8.13
N ASP A 317 -7.92 9.55 8.95
CA ASP A 317 -6.79 9.68 9.85
C ASP A 317 -5.58 10.28 9.14
N SER A 318 -4.87 11.15 9.82
CA SER A 318 -3.73 11.86 9.24
C SER A 318 -4.06 12.61 7.94
N ALA A 319 -5.24 13.25 7.88
CA ALA A 319 -5.72 14.02 6.71
C ALA A 319 -4.74 15.10 6.21
N GLN A 320 -3.69 15.39 6.96
CA GLN A 320 -2.61 16.29 6.56
C GLN A 320 -1.53 15.57 5.72
N SER A 321 -1.45 14.24 5.80
CA SER A 321 -0.47 13.46 5.05
C SER A 321 -0.99 13.10 3.66
N ALA A 322 -0.32 13.58 2.62
CA ALA A 322 -0.68 13.29 1.25
C ALA A 322 -0.51 11.79 0.90
N VAL A 323 0.46 11.10 1.51
CA VAL A 323 0.67 9.66 1.30
C VAL A 323 -0.50 8.85 1.87
N VAL A 324 -1.00 9.23 3.03
CA VAL A 324 -2.20 8.60 3.61
C VAL A 324 -3.42 8.84 2.72
N LEU A 325 -3.61 10.06 2.23
CA LEU A 325 -4.73 10.38 1.35
C LEU A 325 -4.67 9.64 0.01
N VAL A 326 -3.45 9.43 -0.55
CA VAL A 326 -3.30 8.68 -1.81
C VAL A 326 -3.70 7.21 -1.66
N ARG A 327 -3.51 6.62 -0.48
CA ARG A 327 -3.96 5.24 -0.18
C ARG A 327 -5.47 5.10 -0.38
N TYR A 328 -6.24 6.06 0.11
CA TYR A 328 -7.70 6.08 -0.08
C TYR A 328 -8.10 6.36 -1.53
N SER A 329 -7.21 6.96 -2.31
CA SER A 329 -7.42 7.24 -3.74
C SER A 329 -6.82 6.17 -4.67
N MET A 330 -6.39 5.03 -4.15
CA MET A 330 -5.78 3.95 -4.96
C MET A 330 -6.61 3.51 -6.17
N PRO A 331 -7.96 3.48 -6.15
CA PRO A 331 -8.75 3.20 -7.34
C PRO A 331 -8.52 4.19 -8.50
N LEU A 332 -8.10 5.42 -8.21
CA LEU A 332 -7.80 6.42 -9.24
C LEU A 332 -6.49 6.14 -9.98
N VAL A 333 -5.55 5.41 -9.38
CA VAL A 333 -4.24 5.16 -10.01
C VAL A 333 -4.39 4.40 -11.33
N PRO A 334 -5.03 3.22 -11.42
CA PRO A 334 -5.21 2.53 -12.69
C PRO A 334 -6.10 3.31 -13.69
N VAL A 335 -7.04 4.12 -13.20
CA VAL A 335 -7.86 5.00 -14.07
C VAL A 335 -6.99 6.13 -14.65
N SER A 336 -6.12 6.72 -13.86
CA SER A 336 -5.17 7.74 -14.31
C SER A 336 -4.22 7.18 -15.37
N LEU A 337 -3.67 5.98 -15.13
CA LEU A 337 -2.80 5.29 -16.08
C LEU A 337 -3.54 4.92 -17.38
N LEU A 338 -4.83 4.61 -17.32
CA LEU A 338 -5.67 4.42 -18.50
C LEU A 338 -5.79 5.72 -19.29
N PHE A 339 -6.08 6.83 -18.64
CA PHE A 339 -6.13 8.12 -19.35
C PHE A 339 -4.77 8.49 -19.94
N VAL A 340 -3.68 8.26 -19.22
CA VAL A 340 -2.32 8.48 -19.75
C VAL A 340 -2.06 7.63 -20.99
N ALA A 341 -2.42 6.33 -20.97
CA ALA A 341 -2.29 5.46 -22.14
C ALA A 341 -3.09 5.96 -23.33
N CYS A 342 -4.33 6.42 -23.09
CA CYS A 342 -5.18 7.01 -24.13
C CYS A 342 -4.60 8.33 -24.65
N GLY A 343 -4.09 9.18 -23.76
CA GLY A 343 -3.55 10.49 -24.11
C GLY A 343 -2.25 10.42 -24.88
N ILE A 344 -1.30 9.57 -24.47
CA ILE A 344 -0.08 9.33 -25.23
C ILE A 344 -0.45 8.93 -26.66
N GLN A 345 -1.36 7.97 -26.82
CA GLN A 345 -1.76 7.52 -28.15
C GLN A 345 -2.49 8.61 -28.94
N ALA A 346 -3.36 9.42 -28.31
CA ALA A 346 -4.09 10.50 -28.97
C ALA A 346 -3.12 11.61 -29.43
N ILE A 347 -2.16 12.00 -28.60
CA ILE A 347 -1.14 12.99 -28.96
C ILE A 347 -0.30 12.48 -30.14
N LEU A 348 0.15 11.23 -30.10
CA LEU A 348 0.93 10.64 -31.19
C LEU A 348 0.12 10.50 -32.50
N GLU A 349 -1.17 10.16 -32.43
CA GLU A 349 -2.06 10.11 -33.58
C GLU A 349 -2.22 11.53 -34.19
N ALA A 350 -2.35 12.57 -33.35
CA ALA A 350 -2.45 13.95 -33.82
C ALA A 350 -1.15 14.47 -34.46
N ILE A 351 0.01 14.12 -33.89
CA ILE A 351 1.33 14.44 -34.49
C ILE A 351 1.50 13.70 -35.81
N ALA A 352 1.16 12.41 -35.83
CA ALA A 352 1.29 11.58 -37.04
C ALA A 352 0.42 12.05 -38.19
N ALA A 353 -0.76 12.57 -37.91
CA ALA A 353 -1.63 13.13 -38.94
C ALA A 353 -1.01 14.36 -39.63
N ARG A 354 -0.15 15.11 -38.91
CA ARG A 354 0.53 16.30 -39.46
C ARG A 354 1.89 15.98 -40.08
N ALA A 355 2.66 15.05 -39.46
CA ALA A 355 4.04 14.77 -39.82
C ALA A 355 4.23 13.44 -40.59
N ALA A 356 3.14 12.78 -41.04
CA ALA A 356 3.16 11.49 -41.74
C ALA A 356 3.99 10.41 -41.07
N LEU A 357 4.04 10.35 -39.71
CA LEU A 357 4.83 9.42 -38.95
C LEU A 357 4.40 7.97 -39.21
N ARG A 358 5.39 7.11 -39.48
CA ARG A 358 5.16 5.67 -39.66
C ARG A 358 4.55 5.04 -38.41
N PRO A 359 3.62 4.07 -38.51
CA PRO A 359 3.00 3.41 -37.34
C PRO A 359 4.00 2.76 -36.37
N ALA A 360 5.13 2.25 -36.90
CA ALA A 360 6.20 1.70 -36.08
C ALA A 360 6.86 2.75 -35.18
N LEU A 361 7.10 3.95 -35.71
CA LEU A 361 7.68 5.06 -34.95
C LEU A 361 6.72 5.55 -33.87
N GLN A 362 5.41 5.62 -34.15
CA GLN A 362 4.40 5.95 -33.13
C GLN A 362 4.43 4.95 -31.97
N THR A 363 4.51 3.65 -32.29
CA THR A 363 4.60 2.59 -31.26
C THR A 363 5.88 2.72 -30.45
N LEU A 364 7.03 2.92 -31.11
CA LEU A 364 8.32 3.10 -30.43
C LEU A 364 8.28 4.33 -29.51
N THR A 365 7.78 5.46 -29.99
CA THR A 365 7.65 6.68 -29.17
C THR A 365 6.72 6.48 -27.97
N ALA A 366 5.60 5.77 -28.14
CA ALA A 366 4.70 5.46 -27.03
C ALA A 366 5.39 4.63 -25.94
N PHE A 367 6.19 3.61 -26.31
CA PHE A 367 6.97 2.84 -25.36
C PHE A 367 8.14 3.64 -24.78
N ALA A 368 8.75 4.55 -25.54
CA ALA A 368 9.76 5.47 -25.02
C ALA A 368 9.18 6.40 -23.94
N CYS A 369 7.92 6.86 -24.08
CA CYS A 369 7.23 7.62 -23.03
C CYS A 369 7.04 6.77 -21.74
N VAL A 370 6.63 5.49 -21.88
CA VAL A 370 6.52 4.58 -20.72
C VAL A 370 7.88 4.36 -20.07
N ALA A 371 8.91 4.11 -20.87
CA ALA A 371 10.27 3.95 -20.40
C ALA A 371 10.79 5.22 -19.70
N ALA A 372 10.52 6.40 -20.24
CA ALA A 372 10.88 7.67 -19.62
C ALA A 372 10.23 7.85 -18.24
N LEU A 373 8.93 7.56 -18.12
CA LEU A 373 8.23 7.60 -16.83
C LEU A 373 8.82 6.60 -15.82
N ALA A 374 9.21 5.40 -16.30
CA ALA A 374 9.79 4.38 -15.44
C ALA A 374 11.24 4.70 -15.04
N LEU A 375 12.09 5.09 -16.01
CA LEU A 375 13.53 5.20 -15.81
C LEU A 375 13.99 6.57 -15.29
N ALA A 376 13.27 7.64 -15.64
CA ALA A 376 13.54 8.98 -15.13
C ALA A 376 12.74 9.30 -13.85
N GLY A 377 11.82 8.42 -13.45
CA GLY A 377 11.12 8.46 -12.18
C GLY A 377 11.93 7.78 -11.05
N PRO A 378 11.29 7.53 -9.91
CA PRO A 378 11.96 6.96 -8.73
C PRO A 378 12.27 5.47 -8.85
N LEU A 379 11.66 4.77 -9.80
CA LEU A 379 11.67 3.32 -9.84
C LEU A 379 13.08 2.71 -9.91
N PRO A 380 14.01 3.13 -10.81
CA PRO A 380 15.34 2.55 -10.86
C PRO A 380 16.09 2.69 -9.53
N GLN A 381 15.93 3.82 -8.90
CA GLN A 381 16.61 4.13 -7.65
C GLN A 381 16.11 3.22 -6.51
N CYS A 382 14.83 2.85 -6.52
CA CYS A 382 14.28 1.91 -5.54
C CYS A 382 14.85 0.49 -5.65
N TYR A 383 15.43 0.11 -6.82
CA TYR A 383 15.98 -1.22 -7.06
C TYR A 383 17.51 -1.25 -7.09
N VAL A 384 18.16 -0.14 -7.39
CA VAL A 384 19.62 -0.06 -7.55
C VAL A 384 20.32 0.36 -6.26
N VAL A 385 19.66 1.17 -5.44
CA VAL A 385 20.23 1.59 -4.16
C VAL A 385 20.44 0.36 -3.27
N PRO A 386 21.64 0.13 -2.76
CA PRO A 386 21.90 -0.95 -1.83
C PRO A 386 20.97 -0.80 -0.62
N ASN A 387 20.14 -1.78 -0.41
CA ASN A 387 19.35 -1.90 0.79
C ASN A 387 20.24 -2.30 1.95
N ASN A 388 21.12 -1.43 2.26
CA ASN A 388 21.92 -1.54 3.41
C ASN A 388 21.23 -0.73 4.47
N PHE A 389 20.91 -1.39 5.53
CA PHE A 389 20.25 -0.88 6.69
C PHE A 389 20.98 0.31 7.32
N THR A 390 22.29 0.36 7.16
CA THR A 390 23.14 1.43 7.68
C THR A 390 23.20 2.64 6.77
N SER A 391 23.03 2.47 5.47
CA SER A 391 23.16 3.57 4.50
C SER A 391 21.82 4.14 4.04
N HIS A 392 20.80 3.32 3.97
CA HIS A 392 19.47 3.69 3.51
C HIS A 392 18.39 3.07 4.40
N GLY A 393 18.79 2.69 5.58
CA GLY A 393 17.86 2.19 6.55
C GLY A 393 16.81 3.22 6.79
N VAL A 394 15.72 2.75 7.13
CA VAL A 394 14.56 3.41 7.55
C VAL A 394 14.86 4.56 8.50
N TYR A 395 15.98 4.54 9.15
CA TYR A 395 16.48 5.63 9.98
C TYR A 395 16.90 6.87 9.23
N GLN A 396 17.28 6.77 7.97
CA GLN A 396 17.51 7.94 7.15
C GLN A 396 16.24 8.74 6.90
N HIS A 397 15.11 8.11 7.03
CA HIS A 397 13.82 8.79 7.00
C HIS A 397 13.51 9.55 8.28
N ARG A 398 14.46 9.71 9.17
CA ARG A 398 14.29 10.53 10.36
C ARG A 398 13.03 10.19 11.11
N TYR A 399 13.00 9.00 11.63
CA TYR A 399 11.89 8.47 12.36
C TYR A 399 11.25 9.45 13.31
N GLY A 400 9.93 9.43 13.30
CA GLY A 400 9.11 10.35 14.01
C GLY A 400 9.16 11.78 13.49
N ARG A 401 9.89 12.04 12.39
CA ARG A 401 9.91 13.27 11.63
C ARG A 401 9.58 13.05 10.17
N ILE A 402 9.15 11.86 9.80
CA ILE A 402 8.69 11.63 8.44
C ILE A 402 7.50 12.53 8.22
N ASP A 403 7.75 13.63 7.59
CA ASP A 403 6.72 14.32 6.85
C ASP A 403 6.53 13.56 5.55
N TRP A 404 5.71 12.52 5.59
CA TRP A 404 5.32 11.75 4.42
C TRP A 404 4.83 12.63 3.29
N SER A 405 4.25 13.77 3.63
CA SER A 405 3.81 14.74 2.66
C SER A 405 4.98 15.40 1.94
N ARG A 406 6.13 15.50 2.61
CA ARG A 406 7.32 16.15 2.08
C ARG A 406 8.20 15.18 1.30
N SER A 407 8.41 13.96 1.84
CA SER A 407 9.29 12.98 1.20
C SER A 407 8.81 12.57 -0.19
N PHE A 408 7.52 12.33 -0.36
CA PHE A 408 6.97 11.99 -1.67
C PHE A 408 6.80 13.18 -2.61
N TYR A 409 6.77 14.38 -2.10
CA TYR A 409 6.36 15.53 -2.87
C TYR A 409 7.50 16.44 -3.29
N SER A 410 8.39 16.81 -2.39
CA SER A 410 9.46 17.75 -2.67
C SER A 410 10.81 17.09 -2.89
N ASP A 411 11.07 16.01 -2.19
CA ASP A 411 12.38 15.39 -2.10
C ASP A 411 12.25 13.88 -2.29
N PHE A 412 11.49 13.46 -3.32
CA PHE A 412 11.35 12.05 -3.64
C PHE A 412 12.72 11.51 -4.05
N THR A 413 13.48 11.11 -3.06
CA THR A 413 14.77 10.46 -3.23
C THR A 413 14.61 8.96 -3.03
N PRO A 414 15.52 8.12 -3.51
CA PRO A 414 15.52 6.69 -3.22
C PRO A 414 15.58 6.38 -1.74
N ALA A 415 16.23 7.24 -0.98
CA ALA A 415 16.29 7.14 0.47
C ALA A 415 14.93 7.33 1.12
N ASP A 416 14.04 8.10 0.50
CA ASP A 416 12.72 8.42 1.02
C ASP A 416 11.65 7.40 0.63
N PHE A 417 11.91 6.58 -0.38
CA PHE A 417 10.99 5.56 -0.86
C PHE A 417 11.72 4.26 -1.16
N THR A 418 11.84 3.43 -0.16
CA THR A 418 12.44 2.11 -0.29
C THR A 418 11.35 1.09 -0.55
N LEU A 419 11.32 0.53 -1.75
CA LEU A 419 10.45 -0.63 -2.06
C LEU A 419 10.92 -1.87 -1.33
N ASN A 420 12.22 -1.95 -1.07
CA ASN A 420 12.87 -3.08 -0.45
C ASN A 420 13.68 -2.60 0.75
N THR A 421 13.22 -2.84 1.94
CA THR A 421 14.05 -2.72 3.13
C THR A 421 14.51 -4.12 3.49
N THR A 422 15.77 -4.43 3.20
CA THR A 422 16.37 -5.74 3.45
C THR A 422 17.53 -5.63 4.42
N ILE A 423 17.88 -6.72 5.06
CA ILE A 423 19.09 -6.85 5.87
C ILE A 423 20.05 -7.77 5.14
N ARG A 424 21.28 -7.34 4.96
CA ARG A 424 22.32 -8.14 4.31
C ARG A 424 22.87 -9.17 5.29
N ALA A 425 23.23 -10.34 4.77
CA ALA A 425 23.78 -11.42 5.59
C ALA A 425 25.08 -11.01 6.33
N ASP A 426 25.91 -10.13 5.75
CA ASP A 426 27.13 -9.61 6.38
C ASP A 426 26.86 -8.58 7.50
N GLU A 427 25.63 -8.11 7.62
CA GLU A 427 25.19 -7.22 8.71
C GLU A 427 24.62 -7.99 9.89
N VAL A 428 24.37 -9.29 9.73
CA VAL A 428 23.83 -10.15 10.77
C VAL A 428 24.98 -10.69 11.63
N SER A 429 24.92 -10.44 12.94
CA SER A 429 25.94 -10.96 13.86
C SER A 429 25.88 -12.48 13.97
N PRO A 430 27.04 -13.18 13.94
CA PRO A 430 27.11 -14.61 14.25
C PRO A 430 26.52 -14.97 15.62
N PHE A 431 26.47 -14.03 16.54
CA PHE A 431 25.87 -14.20 17.88
C PHE A 431 24.41 -14.63 17.80
N TYR A 432 23.66 -14.15 16.81
CA TYR A 432 22.28 -14.56 16.61
C TYR A 432 22.14 -16.06 16.31
N GLY A 433 23.10 -16.61 15.59
CA GLY A 433 23.17 -18.07 15.38
C GLY A 433 23.45 -18.85 16.67
N ILE A 434 24.18 -18.26 17.63
CA ILE A 434 24.41 -18.83 18.95
C ILE A 434 23.11 -18.77 19.76
N LEU A 435 22.42 -17.63 19.78
CA LEU A 435 21.14 -17.46 20.46
C LEU A 435 20.07 -18.43 19.94
N ALA A 436 20.04 -18.65 18.63
CA ALA A 436 19.08 -19.55 18.00
C ALA A 436 19.25 -21.02 18.41
N LYS A 437 20.47 -21.42 18.76
CA LYS A 437 20.79 -22.80 19.19
C LYS A 437 20.50 -23.04 20.67
N ASN A 438 20.45 -22.00 21.48
CA ASN A 438 20.19 -22.12 22.92
C ASN A 438 18.67 -22.31 23.13
N SER A 439 18.31 -23.39 23.81
CA SER A 439 16.92 -23.83 23.94
C SER A 439 16.10 -23.13 25.03
N ASP A 440 16.70 -22.28 25.86
CA ASP A 440 16.00 -21.70 27.02
C ASP A 440 14.98 -20.61 26.67
N GLY A 441 14.98 -20.10 25.42
CA GLY A 441 13.92 -19.25 24.89
C GLY A 441 13.71 -17.91 25.58
N ARG A 442 14.65 -17.49 26.46
CA ARG A 442 14.51 -16.22 27.18
C ARG A 442 14.47 -15.01 26.26
N PRO A 443 13.68 -13.98 26.58
CA PRO A 443 13.57 -12.79 25.75
C PRO A 443 14.88 -11.99 25.75
N ILE A 444 15.02 -11.18 24.70
CA ILE A 444 16.10 -10.19 24.56
C ILE A 444 15.51 -8.80 24.38
N VAL A 445 16.34 -7.79 24.61
CA VAL A 445 16.06 -6.39 24.29
C VAL A 445 17.12 -5.92 23.32
N GLU A 446 16.69 -5.36 22.20
CA GLU A 446 17.59 -4.80 21.20
C GLU A 446 17.50 -3.27 21.19
N TYR A 447 18.66 -2.64 21.17
CA TYR A 447 18.77 -1.18 21.13
C TYR A 447 19.40 -0.74 19.79
N PRO A 448 18.94 0.32 19.15
CA PRO A 448 18.00 1.34 19.65
C PRO A 448 16.55 0.86 19.65
N MET A 449 15.89 1.02 20.79
CA MET A 449 14.44 0.86 20.84
C MET A 449 13.77 2.11 20.32
N LEU A 450 13.12 1.99 19.18
CA LEU A 450 12.43 3.09 18.51
C LEU A 450 10.93 2.90 18.73
N ILE A 451 10.39 3.66 19.66
CA ILE A 451 8.98 3.61 20.01
C ILE A 451 8.17 4.44 19.03
N GLY A 452 7.14 3.84 18.45
CA GLY A 452 6.25 4.50 17.50
C GLY A 452 6.87 4.74 16.14
N ASP A 453 7.96 4.07 15.83
CA ASP A 453 8.60 4.17 14.54
C ASP A 453 8.21 3.03 13.63
N HIS A 454 7.79 3.43 12.46
CA HIS A 454 7.08 2.64 11.50
C HIS A 454 7.96 1.64 10.75
N PHE A 455 9.26 1.70 10.92
CA PHE A 455 10.19 0.95 10.09
C PHE A 455 11.39 0.44 10.92
N ASN A 456 11.15 -0.01 12.11
CA ASN A 456 12.21 -0.58 12.91
C ASN A 456 12.55 -2.00 12.41
N PRO A 457 13.71 -2.19 11.80
CA PRO A 457 14.09 -3.48 11.22
C PRO A 457 14.66 -4.45 12.23
N LEU A 458 14.82 -4.04 13.49
CA LEU A 458 15.34 -4.93 14.54
C LEU A 458 14.51 -6.19 14.68
N TYR A 459 13.20 -6.10 14.38
CA TYR A 459 12.31 -7.26 14.38
C TYR A 459 12.68 -8.31 13.33
N TYR A 460 13.28 -7.89 12.23
CA TYR A 460 13.75 -8.83 11.22
C TYR A 460 14.87 -9.73 11.75
N TYR A 461 15.70 -9.25 12.65
CA TYR A 461 16.74 -10.05 13.27
C TYR A 461 16.19 -11.23 14.06
N GLN A 462 14.92 -11.21 14.45
CA GLN A 462 14.27 -12.33 15.12
C GLN A 462 14.27 -13.60 14.26
N HIS A 463 14.25 -13.49 12.93
CA HIS A 463 14.40 -14.63 12.03
C HIS A 463 15.72 -15.38 12.23
N PHE A 464 16.75 -14.67 12.68
CA PHE A 464 18.08 -15.21 12.91
C PHE A 464 18.29 -15.70 14.34
N HIS A 465 17.97 -14.88 15.35
CA HIS A 465 18.22 -15.23 16.75
C HIS A 465 17.10 -16.08 17.38
N ARG A 466 15.93 -16.09 16.82
CA ARG A 466 14.76 -16.88 17.24
C ARG A 466 14.37 -16.71 18.72
N ARG A 467 14.66 -15.55 19.29
CA ARG A 467 14.31 -15.19 20.67
C ARG A 467 13.13 -14.22 20.68
N PRO A 468 12.24 -14.32 21.68
CA PRO A 468 11.24 -13.29 21.89
C PRO A 468 11.90 -11.92 22.09
N VAL A 469 11.34 -10.89 21.49
CA VAL A 469 11.76 -9.50 21.70
C VAL A 469 10.78 -8.86 22.67
N LEU A 470 11.28 -8.34 23.78
CA LEU A 470 10.41 -7.87 24.85
C LEU A 470 9.76 -6.52 24.52
N VAL A 471 10.45 -5.69 23.77
CA VAL A 471 9.99 -4.36 23.40
C VAL A 471 9.93 -4.25 21.89
N GLY A 472 8.81 -3.78 21.38
CA GLY A 472 8.62 -3.60 19.97
C GLY A 472 7.34 -4.23 19.43
N TYR A 473 7.27 -4.38 18.13
CA TYR A 473 6.16 -5.06 17.51
C TYR A 473 6.20 -6.57 17.81
N THR A 474 5.03 -7.15 17.91
CA THR A 474 4.90 -8.57 18.20
C THR A 474 5.26 -9.41 16.98
N THR A 475 6.02 -10.46 17.21
CA THR A 475 6.26 -11.51 16.22
C THR A 475 5.58 -12.80 16.70
N ASP A 476 5.52 -13.81 15.84
CA ASP A 476 5.00 -15.14 16.17
C ASP A 476 5.76 -15.76 17.35
N MET A 477 7.06 -15.58 17.42
CA MET A 477 7.90 -16.06 18.52
C MET A 477 7.60 -15.34 19.84
N THR A 478 7.38 -14.03 19.79
CA THR A 478 6.98 -13.26 20.97
C THR A 478 5.61 -13.73 21.46
N LEU A 479 4.70 -14.03 20.53
CA LEU A 479 3.38 -14.58 20.84
C LEU A 479 3.47 -15.96 21.49
N ALA A 480 4.28 -16.85 20.93
CA ALA A 480 4.48 -18.21 21.44
C ALA A 480 5.07 -18.21 22.86
N SER A 481 5.87 -17.20 23.20
CA SER A 481 6.44 -17.04 24.55
C SER A 481 5.46 -16.47 25.59
N GLY A 482 4.25 -16.07 25.18
CA GLY A 482 3.28 -15.41 26.05
C GLY A 482 3.63 -13.97 26.42
N LEU A 483 4.67 -13.40 25.83
CA LEU A 483 5.11 -12.03 26.07
C LEU A 483 4.38 -11.00 25.20
N ALA A 484 3.61 -11.47 24.24
CA ALA A 484 2.85 -10.60 23.38
C ALA A 484 1.76 -9.84 24.14
N PRO A 485 1.58 -8.57 23.84
CA PRO A 485 0.48 -7.81 24.41
C PRO A 485 -0.85 -8.36 23.91
N GLY A 486 -1.81 -8.44 24.82
CA GLY A 486 -3.17 -8.89 24.47
C GLY A 486 -3.97 -7.90 23.63
N ASN A 487 -3.48 -6.67 23.43
CA ASN A 487 -4.13 -5.64 22.65
C ASN A 487 -3.12 -4.88 21.78
N ILE A 488 -3.54 -4.56 20.60
CA ILE A 488 -2.71 -4.24 19.45
C ILE A 488 -2.32 -2.80 19.37
N TYR A 489 -3.15 -1.94 19.91
CA TYR A 489 -3.00 -0.53 19.65
C TYR A 489 -2.30 0.17 20.79
N GLY A 490 -1.20 0.74 20.41
CA GLY A 490 -0.55 1.84 21.08
C GLY A 490 -0.41 1.75 22.59
N SER A 491 -1.51 1.53 23.27
CA SER A 491 -1.52 1.41 24.73
C SER A 491 -0.67 0.25 25.22
N THR A 492 -0.78 -0.91 24.61
CA THR A 492 -0.07 -2.11 25.09
C THR A 492 1.39 -2.09 24.71
N TYR A 493 1.75 -1.50 23.58
CA TYR A 493 3.14 -1.28 23.24
C TYR A 493 3.79 -0.25 24.16
N ILE A 494 3.09 0.85 24.41
CA ILE A 494 3.48 1.85 25.39
C ILE A 494 3.54 1.21 26.78
N ASP A 495 2.57 0.40 27.17
CA ASP A 495 2.53 -0.30 28.46
C ASP A 495 3.68 -1.29 28.62
N GLN A 496 4.07 -1.99 27.56
CA GLN A 496 5.27 -2.83 27.57
C GLN A 496 6.52 -2.00 27.86
N VAL A 497 6.68 -0.88 27.17
CA VAL A 497 7.81 0.01 27.40
C VAL A 497 7.74 0.61 28.80
N LEU A 498 6.58 1.06 29.24
CA LEU A 498 6.36 1.58 30.59
C LEU A 498 6.63 0.53 31.67
N SER A 499 6.36 -0.75 31.38
CA SER A 499 6.71 -1.86 32.29
C SER A 499 8.20 -2.11 32.43
N LEU A 500 9.01 -1.60 31.49
CA LEU A 500 10.47 -1.73 31.49
C LEU A 500 11.18 -0.47 31.98
N VAL A 501 10.50 0.65 31.98
CA VAL A 501 11.08 1.95 32.29
C VAL A 501 10.23 2.71 33.30
N ARG A 502 10.89 3.39 34.22
CA ARG A 502 10.21 4.14 35.28
C ARG A 502 9.80 5.55 34.83
N ASP A 503 10.55 6.13 33.94
CA ASP A 503 10.34 7.50 33.45
C ASP A 503 9.71 7.51 32.06
N SER A 504 8.41 7.75 32.01
CA SER A 504 7.64 7.80 30.78
C SER A 504 7.93 9.03 29.90
N SER A 505 8.62 10.04 30.42
CA SER A 505 8.93 11.26 29.65
C SER A 505 9.87 11.02 28.48
N ARG A 506 10.58 9.88 28.46
CA ARG A 506 11.55 9.49 27.44
C ARG A 506 11.12 8.28 26.62
N LEU A 507 9.84 8.07 26.44
CA LEU A 507 9.29 6.92 25.71
C LEU A 507 9.88 6.71 24.33
N ARG A 508 10.27 7.78 23.65
CA ARG A 508 10.70 7.73 22.26
C ARG A 508 12.08 7.10 22.03
N PHE A 509 13.02 7.32 22.95
CA PHE A 509 14.40 6.82 22.86
C PHE A 509 14.91 6.49 24.25
N ARG A 510 14.40 5.42 24.81
CA ARG A 510 14.75 5.07 26.17
C ARG A 510 16.13 4.44 26.25
N ASN A 511 16.94 4.99 27.12
CA ASN A 511 18.18 4.39 27.57
C ASN A 511 17.90 3.46 28.76
N LEU A 512 17.74 2.19 28.55
CA LEU A 512 17.38 1.20 29.58
C LEU A 512 18.54 0.81 30.51
N VAL A 513 19.35 1.76 30.95
CA VAL A 513 20.52 1.49 31.79
C VAL A 513 20.37 1.91 33.24
N SER A 514 19.24 2.42 33.69
CA SER A 514 19.01 2.68 35.11
C SER A 514 18.94 1.36 35.87
N MET A 515 19.29 1.39 37.18
CA MET A 515 19.23 0.18 38.00
C MET A 515 17.81 -0.38 38.12
N ASP A 516 16.80 0.50 38.17
CA ASP A 516 15.40 0.11 38.19
C ASP A 516 14.97 -0.56 36.86
N ASP A 517 15.45 -0.03 35.71
CA ASP A 517 15.18 -0.62 34.42
C ASP A 517 15.82 -2.01 34.29
N LEU A 518 17.07 -2.17 34.70
CA LEU A 518 17.79 -3.43 34.67
C LEU A 518 17.11 -4.48 35.58
N ALA A 519 16.66 -4.06 36.77
CA ALA A 519 15.92 -4.93 37.68
C ALA A 519 14.59 -5.37 37.04
N THR A 520 13.89 -4.46 36.41
CA THR A 520 12.64 -4.77 35.71
C THR A 520 12.86 -5.74 34.56
N MET A 521 13.88 -5.53 33.73
CA MET A 521 14.23 -6.45 32.65
C MET A 521 14.57 -7.85 33.16
N ARG A 522 15.39 -7.96 34.24
CA ARG A 522 15.70 -9.23 34.89
C ARG A 522 14.45 -9.93 35.41
N ASN A 523 13.56 -9.20 36.06
CA ASN A 523 12.30 -9.75 36.58
C ASN A 523 11.37 -10.23 35.45
N ARG A 524 11.52 -9.70 34.24
CA ARG A 524 10.85 -10.15 33.03
C ARG A 524 11.57 -11.27 32.30
N GLY A 525 12.69 -11.76 32.86
CA GLY A 525 13.47 -12.86 32.30
C GLY A 525 14.31 -12.47 31.08
N VAL A 526 14.57 -11.18 30.84
CA VAL A 526 15.47 -10.76 29.77
C VAL A 526 16.86 -11.31 29.97
N GLU A 527 17.41 -11.96 28.97
CA GLU A 527 18.72 -12.57 29.04
C GLU A 527 19.83 -11.62 28.57
N TYR A 528 19.58 -10.94 27.45
CA TYR A 528 20.56 -10.02 26.86
C TYR A 528 19.95 -8.67 26.50
N VAL A 529 20.77 -7.63 26.65
CA VAL A 529 20.57 -6.35 25.99
C VAL A 529 21.60 -6.24 24.87
N ILE A 530 21.13 -6.04 23.65
CA ILE A 530 21.98 -6.00 22.45
C ILE A 530 21.99 -4.58 21.90
N LEU A 531 23.18 -4.01 21.76
CA LEU A 531 23.40 -2.69 21.16
C LEU A 531 23.90 -2.86 19.73
N HIS A 532 23.19 -2.33 18.77
CA HIS A 532 23.59 -2.31 17.36
C HIS A 532 24.52 -1.13 17.06
N LYS A 533 25.77 -1.41 16.74
CA LYS A 533 26.81 -0.40 16.52
C LYS A 533 26.56 0.50 15.30
N ARG A 534 25.83 0.00 14.30
CA ARG A 534 25.64 0.68 13.02
C ARG A 534 24.55 1.76 13.03
N PHE A 535 23.83 1.95 14.11
CA PHE A 535 22.73 2.91 14.19
C PHE A 535 23.09 4.25 14.81
N GLU A 536 24.31 4.45 15.23
CA GLU A 536 24.71 5.67 15.92
C GLU A 536 24.56 6.93 15.07
N ALA A 537 24.96 6.86 13.81
CA ALA A 537 24.88 8.01 12.90
C ALA A 537 23.43 8.44 12.65
N GLN A 538 22.52 7.49 12.54
CA GLN A 538 21.09 7.76 12.31
C GLN A 538 20.39 8.30 13.56
N LEU A 539 20.81 7.85 14.73
CA LEU A 539 20.23 8.30 16.00
C LEU A 539 20.55 9.77 16.29
N SER A 540 21.72 10.26 15.85
CA SER A 540 22.12 11.65 16.04
C SER A 540 21.25 12.66 15.30
N GLU A 541 20.54 12.23 14.26
CA GLU A 541 19.65 13.08 13.46
C GLU A 541 18.27 13.29 14.08
N VAL A 542 17.92 12.55 15.11
CA VAL A 542 16.60 12.60 15.75
C VAL A 542 16.61 13.61 16.89
N ALA A 543 15.57 14.37 17.05
CA ALA A 543 15.48 15.35 18.15
C ALA A 543 14.41 14.94 19.18
N PRO A 544 14.75 14.90 20.47
CA PRO A 544 16.11 15.01 21.00
C PRO A 544 16.94 13.79 20.60
N PRO A 545 18.22 13.95 20.28
CA PRO A 545 19.06 12.80 19.95
C PRO A 545 19.15 11.88 21.17
N PRO A 546 19.04 10.55 20.94
CA PRO A 546 19.29 9.59 22.00
C PRO A 546 20.75 9.66 22.45
N PRO A 547 21.09 9.12 23.62
CA PRO A 547 22.47 8.99 24.03
C PRO A 547 23.28 8.24 22.97
N GLY A 548 24.45 8.74 22.62
CA GLY A 548 25.34 8.07 21.68
C GLY A 548 25.68 6.67 22.14
N LEU A 549 25.93 5.78 21.19
CA LEU A 549 26.17 4.35 21.44
C LEU A 549 27.36 4.15 22.38
N ASN A 550 28.43 4.94 22.23
CA ASN A 550 29.61 4.91 23.10
C ASN A 550 29.28 5.24 24.56
N ARG A 551 28.31 6.13 24.79
CA ARG A 551 27.85 6.44 26.15
C ARG A 551 27.07 5.27 26.72
N LEU A 552 26.13 4.71 25.95
CA LEU A 552 25.37 3.52 26.35
C LEU A 552 26.28 2.34 26.65
N TYR A 553 27.25 2.08 25.77
CA TYR A 553 28.23 1.02 25.96
C TYR A 553 28.93 1.17 27.32
N ARG A 554 29.48 2.36 27.64
CA ARG A 554 30.13 2.62 28.93
C ARG A 554 29.18 2.46 30.12
N GLU A 555 27.95 2.95 30.00
CA GLU A 555 26.95 2.84 31.05
C GLU A 555 26.59 1.38 31.34
N TYR A 556 26.42 0.55 30.30
CA TYR A 556 26.17 -0.87 30.44
C TYR A 556 27.42 -1.58 30.98
N GLN A 557 28.60 -1.27 30.47
CA GLN A 557 29.86 -1.83 30.95
C GLN A 557 30.10 -1.52 32.45
N ASN A 558 29.83 -0.29 32.87
CA ASN A 558 29.97 0.10 34.27
C ASN A 558 29.00 -0.65 35.20
N ARG A 559 27.83 -1.04 34.72
CA ARG A 559 26.78 -1.68 35.53
C ARG A 559 26.77 -3.20 35.46
N LEU A 560 27.18 -3.77 34.35
CA LEU A 560 27.09 -5.20 34.06
C LEU A 560 28.45 -5.85 33.84
N GLY A 561 29.52 -5.06 33.76
CA GLY A 561 30.88 -5.56 33.50
C GLY A 561 31.15 -5.66 31.98
N ALA A 562 32.09 -6.53 31.62
CA ALA A 562 32.46 -6.78 30.26
C ALA A 562 31.28 -7.34 29.45
N PRO A 563 31.14 -6.98 28.17
CA PRO A 563 30.11 -7.56 27.31
C PRO A 563 30.29 -9.07 27.18
N ALA A 564 29.18 -9.80 27.13
CA ALA A 564 29.19 -11.25 26.91
C ALA A 564 29.60 -11.60 25.47
N TYR A 565 29.35 -10.68 24.56
CA TYR A 565 29.75 -10.82 23.16
C TYR A 565 29.89 -9.44 22.49
N GLU A 566 30.88 -9.34 21.59
CA GLU A 566 31.10 -8.14 20.79
C GLU A 566 31.68 -8.48 19.42
N ASP A 567 31.15 -7.88 18.36
CA ASP A 567 31.69 -7.95 17.01
C ASP A 567 31.57 -6.57 16.30
N ALA A 568 31.76 -6.56 14.99
CA ALA A 568 31.65 -5.34 14.20
C ALA A 568 30.22 -4.74 14.18
N ASN A 569 29.22 -5.57 14.42
CA ASN A 569 27.80 -5.22 14.25
C ASN A 569 27.10 -4.90 15.57
N ILE A 570 27.39 -5.67 16.62
CA ILE A 570 26.69 -5.60 17.91
C ILE A 570 27.61 -5.66 19.13
N VAL A 571 27.06 -5.24 20.26
CA VAL A 571 27.56 -5.53 21.60
C VAL A 571 26.41 -6.13 22.39
N ALA A 572 26.61 -7.30 23.01
CA ALA A 572 25.62 -7.96 23.84
C ALA A 572 26.07 -8.02 25.31
N PHE A 573 25.22 -7.49 26.19
CA PHE A 573 25.41 -7.58 27.64
C PHE A 573 24.44 -8.61 28.22
N HIS A 574 24.93 -9.51 29.04
CA HIS A 574 24.10 -10.45 29.77
C HIS A 574 23.50 -9.78 31.00
N LEU A 575 22.20 -9.99 31.28
CA LEU A 575 21.47 -9.41 32.42
C LEU A 575 21.43 -10.28 33.68
#